data_72d46895501ab8d104b1c5f6bd5f4e52
#
_entry.id   72d46895501ab8d104b1c5f6bd5f4e52
#
_cell.length_a   1.000
_cell.length_b   1.000
_cell.length_c   1.000
_cell.angle_alpha   90.00
_cell.angle_beta   90.00
_cell.angle_gamma   90.00
#
_symmetry.space_group_name_H-M   'P 1'
#
loop_
_entity.id
_entity.type
_entity.pdbx_description
1 polymer ?
#
loop_
_entity_poly.entity_id
_entity_poly.type
_entity_poly.pdbx_seq_one_letter_code
_entity_poly.pdbx_strand_id
1 'polypeptide(L)'
;MSHRGAVTPLLLLAPLCLGACGGTMKATQFTNPKFNFSFVQRIAVLPFENESIDRQAGTRATRLAITELLATGAVDVVEPGEVQAALVKIAGAVPGRAVAPSTEQVLALGKALNVQGLLLGSVTQSENLRSGTVPIPVVTIDLHLVETETGATVWATTHSEKGGSLEARVLGTGGEPIAETTRRCVREALEGLVK
;
A
#
# COMPACT_ATOMS: atom_id res chain seq x y z
N MET A 1 33.95 5.66 73.99
CA MET A 1 33.81 4.62 72.98
C MET A 1 32.82 5.11 71.96
N SER A 2 33.35 5.50 70.81
CA SER A 2 32.60 6.22 69.76
C SER A 2 32.28 5.27 68.64
N HIS A 3 30.99 5.02 68.34
CA HIS A 3 30.52 4.29 67.14
C HIS A 3 30.19 5.28 66.06
N ARG A 4 31.05 5.36 65.05
CA ARG A 4 30.77 6.06 63.80
C ARG A 4 29.96 5.14 62.87
N GLY A 5 28.65 5.45 62.64
CA GLY A 5 27.85 4.84 61.64
C GLY A 5 28.21 5.37 60.26
N ALA A 6 28.59 4.49 59.34
CA ALA A 6 28.83 4.80 57.93
C ALA A 6 27.46 4.84 57.20
N VAL A 7 27.14 5.99 56.64
CA VAL A 7 25.96 6.17 55.77
C VAL A 7 26.38 5.90 54.34
N THR A 8 25.90 4.80 53.77
CA THR A 8 26.10 4.45 52.35
C THR A 8 25.08 5.18 51.52
N PRO A 9 25.48 5.99 50.52
CA PRO A 9 24.48 6.59 49.60
C PRO A 9 23.97 5.54 48.60
N LEU A 10 22.68 5.27 48.67
CA LEU A 10 21.95 4.47 47.70
C LEU A 10 21.77 5.28 46.41
N LEU A 11 22.56 4.95 45.39
CA LEU A 11 22.48 5.54 44.05
C LEU A 11 21.21 5.02 43.36
N LEU A 12 20.17 5.85 43.31
CA LEU A 12 18.93 5.56 42.58
C LEU A 12 19.19 5.68 41.08
N LEU A 13 19.37 4.54 40.40
CA LEU A 13 19.49 4.44 38.95
C LEU A 13 18.09 4.53 38.34
N ALA A 14 17.68 5.71 37.92
CA ALA A 14 16.42 5.90 37.19
C ALA A 14 16.54 5.30 35.79
N PRO A 15 15.64 4.38 35.35
CA PRO A 15 15.63 3.92 33.98
C PRO A 15 15.13 5.03 33.06
N LEU A 16 16.04 5.52 32.20
CA LEU A 16 15.72 6.46 31.10
C LEU A 16 14.94 5.70 30.03
N CYS A 17 13.61 5.72 30.11
CA CYS A 17 12.73 5.22 29.04
C CYS A 17 12.91 6.11 27.82
N LEU A 18 13.83 5.76 26.91
CA LEU A 18 13.87 6.28 25.55
C LEU A 18 12.66 5.71 24.82
N GLY A 19 11.57 6.47 24.84
CA GLY A 19 10.43 6.22 23.98
C GLY A 19 10.88 6.36 22.53
N ALA A 20 11.06 5.25 21.82
CA ALA A 20 11.27 5.21 20.39
C ALA A 20 9.97 5.68 19.70
N CYS A 21 9.89 6.99 19.43
CA CYS A 21 8.89 7.52 18.48
C CYS A 21 9.27 7.09 17.06
N GLY A 22 9.01 5.83 16.71
CA GLY A 22 8.89 5.38 15.33
C GLY A 22 7.54 5.88 14.80
N GLY A 23 7.50 7.08 14.26
CA GLY A 23 6.31 7.59 13.59
C GLY A 23 6.09 6.81 12.30
N THR A 24 5.31 5.74 12.33
CA THR A 24 4.67 5.20 11.14
C THR A 24 3.72 6.26 10.62
N MET A 25 3.91 6.71 9.38
CA MET A 25 2.96 7.61 8.75
C MET A 25 1.63 6.84 8.61
N LYS A 26 0.64 7.26 9.39
CA LYS A 26 -0.67 6.60 9.38
C LYS A 26 -1.28 6.79 8.01
N ALA A 27 -1.68 5.69 7.36
CA ALA A 27 -2.41 5.74 6.10
C ALA A 27 -3.67 6.60 6.25
N THR A 28 -3.91 7.49 5.30
CA THR A 28 -5.22 8.16 5.20
C THR A 28 -6.17 7.17 4.54
N GLN A 29 -7.23 6.79 5.24
CA GLN A 29 -8.17 5.79 4.74
C GLN A 29 -9.61 6.31 4.81
N PHE A 30 -10.35 6.05 3.75
CA PHE A 30 -11.78 6.23 3.65
C PHE A 30 -12.47 4.86 3.52
N THR A 31 -13.52 4.66 4.29
CA THR A 31 -14.41 3.49 4.18
C THR A 31 -15.84 3.99 4.22
N ASN A 32 -16.65 3.68 3.20
CA ASN A 32 -18.05 4.07 3.17
C ASN A 32 -18.84 3.29 4.24
N PRO A 33 -19.36 3.96 5.29
CA PRO A 33 -20.02 3.27 6.39
C PRO A 33 -21.37 2.65 6.01
N LYS A 34 -21.91 3.01 4.86
CA LYS A 34 -23.20 2.48 4.36
C LYS A 34 -23.02 1.29 3.41
N PHE A 35 -21.77 0.99 3.01
CA PHE A 35 -21.49 -0.09 2.08
C PHE A 35 -21.21 -1.40 2.85
N ASN A 36 -21.85 -2.47 2.43
CA ASN A 36 -21.61 -3.79 3.00
C ASN A 36 -20.53 -4.53 2.22
N PHE A 37 -19.31 -4.56 2.74
CA PHE A 37 -18.17 -5.21 2.11
C PHE A 37 -18.31 -6.73 1.98
N SER A 38 -19.21 -7.39 2.73
CA SER A 38 -19.43 -8.83 2.59
C SER A 38 -20.00 -9.26 1.25
N PHE A 39 -20.54 -8.32 0.46
CA PHE A 39 -20.96 -8.58 -0.92
C PHE A 39 -19.79 -8.63 -1.91
N VAL A 40 -18.63 -8.10 -1.55
CA VAL A 40 -17.46 -8.08 -2.43
C VAL A 40 -16.75 -9.42 -2.32
N GLN A 41 -17.14 -10.34 -3.18
CA GLN A 41 -16.54 -11.68 -3.24
C GLN A 41 -15.50 -11.80 -4.35
N ARG A 42 -15.66 -11.03 -5.43
CA ARG A 42 -14.76 -11.05 -6.57
C ARG A 42 -14.47 -9.63 -7.05
N ILE A 43 -13.19 -9.35 -7.28
CA ILE A 43 -12.73 -8.04 -7.75
C ILE A 43 -11.83 -8.17 -8.97
N ALA A 44 -11.75 -7.09 -9.74
CA ALA A 44 -10.75 -6.94 -10.78
C ALA A 44 -9.76 -5.83 -10.39
N VAL A 45 -8.47 -6.11 -10.50
CA VAL A 45 -7.40 -5.12 -10.29
C VAL A 45 -7.04 -4.54 -11.65
N LEU A 46 -7.26 -3.24 -11.83
CA LEU A 46 -6.90 -2.54 -13.05
C LEU A 46 -5.41 -2.19 -13.03
N PRO A 47 -4.76 -2.01 -14.20
CA PRO A 47 -3.40 -1.49 -14.26
C PRO A 47 -3.30 -0.14 -13.54
N PHE A 48 -2.39 -0.02 -12.56
CA PHE A 48 -2.21 1.21 -11.80
C PHE A 48 -1.53 2.30 -12.62
N GLU A 49 -1.97 3.51 -12.44
CA GLU A 49 -1.33 4.69 -13.00
C GLU A 49 0.06 4.89 -12.38
N ASN A 50 0.95 5.51 -13.14
CA ASN A 50 2.30 5.78 -12.69
C ASN A 50 2.65 7.24 -12.92
N GLU A 51 2.64 7.99 -11.84
CA GLU A 51 3.01 9.41 -11.79
C GLU A 51 4.46 9.61 -11.28
N SER A 52 5.14 8.50 -10.95
CA SER A 52 6.49 8.52 -10.42
C SER A 52 7.56 8.53 -11.52
N ILE A 53 8.80 8.82 -11.13
CA ILE A 53 9.97 8.78 -12.04
C ILE A 53 10.41 7.35 -12.40
N ASP A 54 10.03 6.35 -11.60
CA ASP A 54 10.29 4.93 -11.87
C ASP A 54 9.27 4.39 -12.87
N ARG A 55 9.69 4.22 -14.12
CA ARG A 55 8.82 3.79 -15.22
C ARG A 55 8.07 2.48 -14.98
N GLN A 56 8.57 1.62 -14.10
CA GLN A 56 7.97 0.31 -13.83
C GLN A 56 7.12 0.29 -12.55
N ALA A 57 7.04 1.39 -11.81
CA ALA A 57 6.40 1.43 -10.51
C ALA A 57 4.93 1.01 -10.56
N GLY A 58 4.12 1.54 -11.49
CA GLY A 58 2.72 1.16 -11.65
C GLY A 58 2.55 -0.33 -11.95
N THR A 59 3.30 -0.86 -12.92
CA THR A 59 3.24 -2.29 -13.28
C THR A 59 3.67 -3.19 -12.10
N ARG A 60 4.70 -2.80 -11.38
CA ARG A 60 5.18 -3.52 -10.19
C ARG A 60 4.13 -3.52 -9.09
N ALA A 61 3.57 -2.35 -8.77
CA ALA A 61 2.54 -2.21 -7.74
C ALA A 61 1.27 -2.99 -8.09
N THR A 62 0.80 -2.96 -9.36
CA THR A 62 -0.35 -3.76 -9.81
C THR A 62 -0.14 -5.26 -9.57
N ARG A 63 1.02 -5.80 -9.98
CA ARG A 63 1.34 -7.23 -9.78
C ARG A 63 1.39 -7.60 -8.29
N LEU A 64 1.98 -6.73 -7.48
CA LEU A 64 2.07 -6.95 -6.04
C LEU A 64 0.67 -6.90 -5.40
N ALA A 65 -0.20 -5.95 -5.80
CA ALA A 65 -1.57 -5.88 -5.29
C ALA A 65 -2.36 -7.15 -5.59
N ILE A 66 -2.25 -7.69 -6.80
CA ILE A 66 -2.87 -8.98 -7.18
C ILE A 66 -2.34 -10.10 -6.28
N THR A 67 -1.02 -10.19 -6.10
CA THR A 67 -0.41 -11.25 -5.30
C THR A 67 -0.78 -11.16 -3.82
N GLU A 68 -0.76 -9.96 -3.24
CA GLU A 68 -1.14 -9.75 -1.83
C GLU A 68 -2.63 -10.05 -1.61
N LEU A 69 -3.53 -9.65 -2.53
CA LEU A 69 -4.96 -9.99 -2.46
C LEU A 69 -5.20 -11.49 -2.55
N LEU A 70 -4.57 -12.19 -3.49
CA LEU A 70 -4.65 -13.65 -3.61
C LEU A 70 -4.14 -14.34 -2.34
N ALA A 71 -3.07 -13.81 -1.74
CA ALA A 71 -2.49 -14.37 -0.51
C ALA A 71 -3.41 -14.23 0.71
N THR A 72 -4.29 -13.23 0.75
CA THR A 72 -5.28 -13.09 1.84
C THR A 72 -6.39 -14.13 1.76
N GLY A 73 -6.74 -14.60 0.55
CA GLY A 73 -7.89 -15.47 0.31
C GLY A 73 -9.25 -14.85 0.66
N ALA A 74 -9.28 -13.53 0.90
CA ALA A 74 -10.50 -12.83 1.30
C ALA A 74 -11.47 -12.60 0.13
N VAL A 75 -10.93 -12.47 -1.09
CA VAL A 75 -11.69 -12.22 -2.32
C VAL A 75 -11.08 -12.97 -3.49
N ASP A 76 -11.91 -13.33 -4.46
CA ASP A 76 -11.45 -13.83 -5.75
C ASP A 76 -10.92 -12.67 -6.60
N VAL A 77 -9.78 -12.87 -7.24
CA VAL A 77 -9.18 -11.87 -8.13
C VAL A 77 -9.25 -12.36 -9.58
N VAL A 78 -9.81 -11.52 -10.46
CA VAL A 78 -9.89 -11.82 -11.89
C VAL A 78 -8.50 -11.88 -12.52
N GLU A 79 -8.27 -12.83 -13.39
CA GLU A 79 -7.00 -12.97 -14.11
C GLU A 79 -6.65 -11.70 -14.91
N PRO A 80 -5.40 -11.22 -14.85
CA PRO A 80 -4.98 -9.98 -15.51
C PRO A 80 -5.26 -9.94 -17.02
N GLY A 81 -5.16 -11.09 -17.68
CA GLY A 81 -5.44 -11.20 -19.11
C GLY A 81 -6.92 -10.96 -19.45
N GLU A 82 -7.83 -11.43 -18.61
CA GLU A 82 -9.28 -11.20 -18.74
C GLU A 82 -9.61 -9.72 -18.50
N VAL A 83 -9.02 -9.12 -17.46
CA VAL A 83 -9.15 -7.68 -17.19
C VAL A 83 -8.66 -6.86 -18.38
N GLN A 84 -7.49 -7.19 -18.93
CA GLN A 84 -6.93 -6.47 -20.07
C GLN A 84 -7.83 -6.58 -21.33
N ALA A 85 -8.35 -7.76 -21.62
CA ALA A 85 -9.26 -7.97 -22.75
C ALA A 85 -10.55 -7.14 -22.60
N ALA A 86 -11.11 -7.09 -21.39
CA ALA A 86 -12.31 -6.28 -21.10
C ALA A 86 -12.00 -4.77 -21.23
N LEU A 87 -10.86 -4.30 -20.72
CA LEU A 87 -10.43 -2.90 -20.83
C LEU A 87 -10.26 -2.46 -22.29
N VAL A 88 -9.65 -3.29 -23.13
CA VAL A 88 -9.52 -3.01 -24.58
C VAL A 88 -10.90 -2.90 -25.23
N LYS A 89 -11.80 -3.83 -24.95
CA LYS A 89 -13.13 -3.90 -25.57
C LYS A 89 -14.05 -2.77 -25.11
N ILE A 90 -14.04 -2.42 -23.83
CA ILE A 90 -15.02 -1.50 -23.22
C ILE A 90 -14.48 -0.07 -23.14
N ALA A 91 -13.22 0.09 -22.74
CA ALA A 91 -12.61 1.39 -22.54
C ALA A 91 -11.68 1.84 -23.69
N GLY A 92 -11.49 1.01 -24.71
CA GLY A 92 -10.53 1.30 -25.79
C GLY A 92 -9.08 1.39 -25.29
N ALA A 93 -8.77 0.72 -24.19
CA ALA A 93 -7.47 0.81 -23.55
C ALA A 93 -6.35 0.26 -24.43
N VAL A 94 -5.21 0.91 -24.40
CA VAL A 94 -3.98 0.38 -24.99
C VAL A 94 -3.39 -0.65 -24.01
N PRO A 95 -3.04 -1.87 -24.45
CA PRO A 95 -2.44 -2.88 -23.60
C PRO A 95 -1.24 -2.35 -22.81
N GLY A 96 -1.22 -2.62 -21.50
CA GLY A 96 -0.16 -2.19 -20.61
C GLY A 96 -0.21 -0.72 -20.15
N ARG A 97 -1.22 0.05 -20.58
CA ARG A 97 -1.47 1.40 -20.06
C ARG A 97 -2.60 1.39 -19.06
N ALA A 98 -2.43 2.17 -18.01
CA ALA A 98 -3.49 2.46 -17.05
C ALA A 98 -4.61 3.27 -17.72
N VAL A 99 -5.81 3.09 -17.25
CA VAL A 99 -7.01 3.81 -17.70
C VAL A 99 -7.85 4.16 -16.48
N ALA A 100 -8.27 5.41 -16.39
CA ALA A 100 -9.32 5.82 -15.46
C ALA A 100 -10.69 5.65 -16.15
N PRO A 101 -11.44 4.57 -15.89
CA PRO A 101 -12.72 4.31 -16.54
C PRO A 101 -13.78 5.31 -16.07
N SER A 102 -14.66 5.74 -16.99
CA SER A 102 -15.85 6.48 -16.62
C SER A 102 -16.82 5.60 -15.81
N THR A 103 -17.78 6.22 -15.13
CA THR A 103 -18.79 5.47 -14.36
C THR A 103 -19.51 4.43 -15.24
N GLU A 104 -19.88 4.77 -16.46
CA GLU A 104 -20.50 3.86 -17.40
C GLU A 104 -19.60 2.68 -17.76
N GLN A 105 -18.31 2.94 -17.93
CA GLN A 105 -17.31 1.90 -18.20
C GLN A 105 -17.09 1.01 -16.96
N VAL A 106 -17.14 1.58 -15.75
CA VAL A 106 -17.09 0.80 -14.49
C VAL A 106 -18.23 -0.19 -14.43
N LEU A 107 -19.47 0.25 -14.69
CA LEU A 107 -20.64 -0.62 -14.70
C LEU A 107 -20.54 -1.70 -15.79
N ALA A 108 -20.05 -1.33 -16.97
CA ALA A 108 -19.87 -2.27 -18.08
C ALA A 108 -18.77 -3.31 -17.78
N LEU A 109 -17.64 -2.89 -17.18
CA LEU A 109 -16.57 -3.77 -16.76
C LEU A 109 -17.03 -4.73 -15.66
N GLY A 110 -17.79 -4.23 -14.68
CA GLY A 110 -18.35 -5.05 -13.61
C GLY A 110 -19.20 -6.20 -14.14
N LYS A 111 -20.08 -5.90 -15.11
CA LYS A 111 -20.91 -6.92 -15.78
C LYS A 111 -20.09 -7.89 -16.64
N ALA A 112 -19.13 -7.37 -17.40
CA ALA A 112 -18.33 -8.19 -18.31
C ALA A 112 -17.40 -9.16 -17.56
N LEU A 113 -16.83 -8.72 -16.43
CA LEU A 113 -15.92 -9.51 -15.60
C LEU A 113 -16.62 -10.26 -14.46
N ASN A 114 -17.93 -10.03 -14.29
CA ASN A 114 -18.71 -10.57 -13.18
C ASN A 114 -18.05 -10.31 -11.82
N VAL A 115 -17.78 -9.04 -11.52
CA VAL A 115 -17.13 -8.57 -10.29
C VAL A 115 -17.97 -7.52 -9.58
N GLN A 116 -17.88 -7.46 -8.26
CA GLN A 116 -18.55 -6.47 -7.42
C GLN A 116 -17.70 -5.20 -7.21
N GLY A 117 -16.40 -5.29 -7.43
CA GLY A 117 -15.48 -4.17 -7.25
C GLY A 117 -14.37 -4.12 -8.28
N LEU A 118 -13.97 -2.91 -8.66
CA LEU A 118 -12.76 -2.62 -9.40
C LEU A 118 -11.76 -1.93 -8.47
N LEU A 119 -10.59 -2.53 -8.29
CA LEU A 119 -9.49 -1.90 -7.58
C LEU A 119 -8.68 -1.08 -8.57
N LEU A 120 -8.70 0.23 -8.39
CA LEU A 120 -7.89 1.19 -9.12
C LEU A 120 -6.77 1.70 -8.21
N GLY A 121 -5.70 2.20 -8.81
CA GLY A 121 -4.61 2.79 -8.04
C GLY A 121 -3.67 3.63 -8.88
N SER A 122 -2.86 4.42 -8.18
CA SER A 122 -1.73 5.14 -8.76
C SER A 122 -0.50 5.03 -7.86
N VAL A 123 0.67 5.07 -8.48
CA VAL A 123 1.94 5.24 -7.78
C VAL A 123 2.39 6.67 -7.97
N THR A 124 2.25 7.48 -6.93
CA THR A 124 2.56 8.92 -6.96
C THR A 124 4.04 9.19 -6.66
N GLN A 125 4.69 8.29 -5.90
CA GLN A 125 6.12 8.38 -5.63
C GLN A 125 6.76 6.98 -5.66
N SER A 126 7.87 6.84 -6.36
CA SER A 126 8.73 5.65 -6.34
C SER A 126 10.14 6.09 -6.72
N GLU A 127 10.98 6.32 -5.71
CA GLU A 127 12.33 6.84 -5.90
C GLU A 127 13.26 6.47 -4.73
N ASN A 128 14.57 6.61 -4.96
CA ASN A 128 15.56 6.50 -3.92
C ASN A 128 16.00 7.90 -3.48
N LEU A 129 15.58 8.32 -2.30
CA LEU A 129 16.08 9.54 -1.66
C LEU A 129 17.48 9.29 -1.10
N ARG A 130 18.35 10.28 -1.19
CA ARG A 130 19.68 10.21 -0.56
C ARG A 130 19.64 10.80 0.84
N SER A 131 20.04 10.01 1.82
CA SER A 131 20.33 10.49 3.18
C SER A 131 21.79 10.14 3.48
N GLY A 132 22.67 11.12 3.29
CA GLY A 132 24.12 10.87 3.30
C GLY A 132 24.56 9.99 2.12
N THR A 133 25.25 8.89 2.41
CA THR A 133 25.73 7.92 1.40
C THR A 133 24.77 6.79 1.11
N VAL A 134 23.72 6.62 1.91
CA VAL A 134 22.78 5.48 1.80
C VAL A 134 21.53 5.91 1.03
N PRO A 135 21.15 5.20 -0.06
CA PRO A 135 19.87 5.43 -0.72
C PRO A 135 18.74 4.88 0.14
N ILE A 136 17.67 5.68 0.30
CA ILE A 136 16.47 5.32 1.02
C ILE A 136 15.32 5.27 0.02
N PRO A 137 14.79 4.09 -0.31
CA PRO A 137 13.61 4.01 -1.17
C PRO A 137 12.40 4.59 -0.46
N VAL A 138 11.61 5.35 -1.22
CA VAL A 138 10.31 5.90 -0.79
C VAL A 138 9.28 5.54 -1.85
N VAL A 139 8.16 5.00 -1.39
CA VAL A 139 7.04 4.64 -2.25
C VAL A 139 5.76 5.20 -1.65
N THR A 140 4.97 5.87 -2.47
CA THR A 140 3.62 6.33 -2.12
C THR A 140 2.65 5.81 -3.15
N ILE A 141 1.56 5.22 -2.67
CA ILE A 141 0.47 4.69 -3.49
C ILE A 141 -0.88 5.21 -3.02
N ASP A 142 -1.76 5.42 -3.99
CA ASP A 142 -3.17 5.69 -3.76
C ASP A 142 -3.96 4.52 -4.33
N LEU A 143 -4.86 3.94 -3.52
CA LEU A 143 -5.74 2.85 -3.92
C LEU A 143 -7.18 3.22 -3.63
N HIS A 144 -8.10 2.81 -4.51
CA HIS A 144 -9.53 2.93 -4.26
C HIS A 144 -10.30 1.77 -4.89
N LEU A 145 -11.27 1.27 -4.13
CA LEU A 145 -12.23 0.29 -4.59
C LEU A 145 -13.49 1.00 -5.05
N VAL A 146 -13.86 0.77 -6.30
CA VAL A 146 -15.09 1.29 -6.91
C VAL A 146 -16.07 0.15 -7.04
N GLU A 147 -17.25 0.31 -6.47
CA GLU A 147 -18.34 -0.65 -6.58
C GLU A 147 -18.95 -0.60 -7.98
N THR A 148 -19.25 -1.77 -8.55
CA THR A 148 -19.60 -1.90 -9.97
C THR A 148 -21.09 -1.75 -10.30
N GLU A 149 -21.97 -1.63 -9.31
CA GLU A 149 -23.40 -1.39 -9.55
C GLU A 149 -23.71 0.10 -9.72
N THR A 150 -23.04 0.96 -8.96
CA THR A 150 -23.28 2.41 -8.96
C THR A 150 -22.11 3.22 -9.49
N GLY A 151 -20.92 2.64 -9.50
CA GLY A 151 -19.67 3.34 -9.82
C GLY A 151 -19.18 4.22 -8.68
N ALA A 152 -19.66 4.02 -7.46
CA ALA A 152 -19.24 4.78 -6.30
C ALA A 152 -17.94 4.25 -5.71
N THR A 153 -17.06 5.14 -5.26
CA THR A 153 -15.91 4.76 -4.45
C THR A 153 -16.38 4.36 -3.06
N VAL A 154 -16.16 3.12 -2.67
CA VAL A 154 -16.58 2.56 -1.37
C VAL A 154 -15.44 2.47 -0.37
N TRP A 155 -14.22 2.41 -0.85
CA TRP A 155 -13.02 2.43 -0.03
C TRP A 155 -11.89 3.14 -0.78
N ALA A 156 -11.05 3.86 -0.04
CA ALA A 156 -9.85 4.49 -0.58
C ALA A 156 -8.77 4.61 0.50
N THR A 157 -7.51 4.57 0.09
CA THR A 157 -6.37 4.79 0.97
C THR A 157 -5.21 5.44 0.23
N THR A 158 -4.49 6.31 0.93
CA THR A 158 -3.15 6.77 0.55
C THR A 158 -2.16 6.23 1.57
N HIS A 159 -1.15 5.53 1.11
CA HIS A 159 -0.13 4.95 1.96
C HIS A 159 1.27 5.27 1.44
N SER A 160 2.17 5.61 2.37
CA SER A 160 3.58 5.91 2.06
C SER A 160 4.50 5.06 2.91
N GLU A 161 5.48 4.46 2.27
CA GLU A 161 6.51 3.66 2.90
C GLU A 161 7.92 4.17 2.61
N LYS A 162 8.77 4.08 3.62
CA LYS A 162 10.21 4.36 3.52
C LYS A 162 11.00 3.11 3.84
N GLY A 163 11.84 2.70 2.89
CA GLY A 163 12.73 1.57 3.10
C GLY A 163 13.91 1.89 4.01
N GLY A 164 14.52 0.82 4.50
CA GLY A 164 15.70 0.88 5.37
C GLY A 164 15.36 0.98 6.85
N SER A 165 15.90 0.04 7.64
CA SER A 165 15.85 0.11 9.10
C SER A 165 16.77 1.23 9.62
N LEU A 166 16.51 1.73 10.84
CA LEU A 166 17.41 2.66 11.54
C LEU A 166 18.81 2.08 11.67
N GLU A 167 18.92 0.76 11.87
CA GLU A 167 20.20 0.06 11.97
C GLU A 167 20.98 0.11 10.64
N ALA A 168 20.31 -0.12 9.49
CA ALA A 168 20.95 -0.02 8.18
C ALA A 168 21.45 1.41 7.91
N ARG A 169 20.74 2.42 8.41
CA ARG A 169 21.15 3.84 8.30
C ARG A 169 22.37 4.18 9.13
N VAL A 170 22.45 3.63 10.35
CA VAL A 170 23.54 3.90 11.31
C VAL A 170 24.79 3.09 10.97
N LEU A 171 24.61 1.83 10.54
CA LEU A 171 25.72 0.91 10.27
C LEU A 171 26.20 0.95 8.81
N GLY A 172 25.50 1.66 7.91
CA GLY A 172 25.86 1.73 6.48
C GLY A 172 25.73 0.40 5.76
N THR A 173 24.98 -0.55 6.30
CA THR A 173 24.80 -1.90 5.75
C THR A 173 23.68 -1.95 4.72
N GLY A 174 23.94 -1.45 3.50
CA GLY A 174 23.08 -1.64 2.34
C GLY A 174 21.63 -1.14 2.47
N GLY A 175 21.13 -0.44 1.46
CA GLY A 175 19.72 -0.01 1.41
C GLY A 175 18.79 -1.18 1.06
N GLU A 176 17.58 -1.17 1.60
CA GLU A 176 16.51 -2.07 1.19
C GLU A 176 16.18 -1.83 -0.31
N PRO A 177 15.96 -2.89 -1.11
CA PRO A 177 15.54 -2.71 -2.51
C PRO A 177 14.18 -2.03 -2.60
N ILE A 178 14.00 -1.11 -3.57
CA ILE A 178 12.73 -0.41 -3.79
C ILE A 178 11.55 -1.37 -4.05
N ALA A 179 11.82 -2.54 -4.60
CA ALA A 179 10.80 -3.57 -4.81
C ALA A 179 10.23 -4.11 -3.48
N GLU A 180 11.05 -4.29 -2.46
CA GLU A 180 10.61 -4.74 -1.14
C GLU A 180 9.82 -3.63 -0.41
N THR A 181 10.29 -2.38 -0.50
CA THR A 181 9.53 -1.22 0.00
C THR A 181 8.18 -1.11 -0.70
N THR A 182 8.12 -1.34 -2.04
CA THR A 182 6.85 -1.35 -2.78
C THR A 182 5.93 -2.46 -2.28
N ARG A 183 6.46 -3.67 -2.05
CA ARG A 183 5.68 -4.81 -1.56
C ARG A 183 5.06 -4.52 -0.18
N ARG A 184 5.85 -3.98 0.74
CA ARG A 184 5.36 -3.59 2.07
C ARG A 184 4.31 -2.49 1.97
N CYS A 185 4.56 -1.45 1.16
CA CYS A 185 3.62 -0.36 0.92
C CYS A 185 2.26 -0.86 0.40
N VAL A 186 2.26 -1.75 -0.59
CA VAL A 186 1.04 -2.34 -1.15
C VAL A 186 0.31 -3.20 -0.12
N ARG A 187 1.02 -4.05 0.64
CA ARG A 187 0.44 -4.91 1.66
C ARG A 187 -0.25 -4.08 2.74
N GLU A 188 0.45 -3.10 3.31
CA GLU A 188 -0.09 -2.26 4.38
C GLU A 188 -1.25 -1.40 3.89
N ALA A 189 -1.21 -0.92 2.64
CA ALA A 189 -2.33 -0.22 2.03
C ALA A 189 -3.57 -1.11 1.93
N LEU A 190 -3.43 -2.38 1.57
CA LEU A 190 -4.54 -3.32 1.40
C LEU A 190 -5.09 -3.87 2.72
N GLU A 191 -4.36 -3.80 3.84
CA GLU A 191 -4.82 -4.29 5.14
C GLU A 191 -6.17 -3.69 5.58
N GLY A 192 -6.46 -2.47 5.15
CA GLY A 192 -7.73 -1.80 5.44
C GLY A 192 -8.92 -2.27 4.59
N LEU A 193 -8.67 -2.96 3.48
CA LEU A 193 -9.69 -3.48 2.57
C LEU A 193 -10.15 -4.89 2.96
N VAL A 194 -9.27 -5.71 3.50
CA VAL A 194 -9.48 -7.15 3.73
C VAL A 194 -9.72 -7.53 5.20
N LYS A 195 -10.13 -6.55 6.02
CA LYS A 195 -10.48 -6.75 7.45
C LYS A 195 -11.92 -7.16 7.65
#